data_fe145faa0551034631b5d91afe8c0b3c
#
_entry.id   fe145faa0551034631b5d91afe8c0b3c
#
_cell.length_a   1.000
_cell.length_b   1.000
_cell.length_c   1.000
_cell.angle_alpha   90.00
_cell.angle_beta   90.00
_cell.angle_gamma   90.00
#
_symmetry.space_group_name_H-M   'P 1'
#
loop_
_entity.id
_entity.type
_entity.pdbx_description
1 polymer ?
#
loop_
_entity_poly.entity_id
_entity_poly.type
_entity_poly.pdbx_seq_one_letter_code
_entity_poly.pdbx_strand_id
1 'polypeptide(L)'
;MVVKGQDLFDISIFRDEMTLSYFCTFMEALYNSSLLAKPTETHLFLKLLKDRKKLLRCYTQNIDCIESKIGLKTGINTNDLEEKRSSFIKKWQDLDVVQLHGSLHHLTCTVCFHNFEWNPSYKEQLAQGINPECENCVMKYQERLYLGKRITGNMGILRPNIVLYGENHPHAEVLATGLNKDISLKPDLLLIMGTSLKVEGVKKLVKLLASSVHRKGGKVIFVNKTPVSQALWCNIIDYEILCDCDDFIHLLKYEIPDLFLTQEQLDSEKLNQTVLTPPTTPEKFKEKIKCEDSTGIVESYSKVCVKKEDRSEHLVKSEHDEMLRLSIKSEKKNSVDNASKVKKPVRKRRKTTA
;
A
#
# COMPACT_ATOMS: atom_id res chain seq x y z
N MET A 1 3.81 14.50 -30.34
CA MET A 1 3.01 13.51 -29.59
C MET A 1 2.71 14.12 -28.23
N VAL A 2 1.45 14.21 -27.81
CA VAL A 2 1.12 14.75 -26.48
C VAL A 2 1.15 13.56 -25.51
N VAL A 3 2.18 13.49 -24.67
CA VAL A 3 2.30 12.47 -23.62
C VAL A 3 1.32 12.85 -22.51
N LYS A 4 0.35 11.99 -22.23
CA LYS A 4 -0.54 12.17 -21.06
C LYS A 4 0.21 11.76 -19.80
N GLY A 5 -0.05 12.44 -18.67
CA GLY A 5 0.64 12.13 -17.42
C GLY A 5 0.51 10.67 -16.97
N GLN A 6 -0.58 9.96 -17.35
CA GLN A 6 -0.74 8.53 -17.09
C GLN A 6 0.23 7.66 -17.89
N ASP A 7 0.61 8.08 -19.10
CA ASP A 7 1.50 7.32 -19.99
C ASP A 7 2.92 7.25 -19.40
N LEU A 8 3.32 8.23 -18.57
CA LEU A 8 4.60 8.24 -17.86
C LEU A 8 4.69 7.18 -16.73
N PHE A 9 3.59 6.56 -16.36
CA PHE A 9 3.57 5.48 -15.38
C PHE A 9 3.31 4.11 -16.01
N ASP A 10 3.39 3.98 -17.34
CA ASP A 10 3.22 2.72 -18.06
C ASP A 10 4.58 2.14 -18.48
N ILE A 11 4.73 0.81 -18.42
CA ILE A 11 6.00 0.13 -18.78
C ILE A 11 6.44 0.39 -20.23
N SER A 12 5.52 0.81 -21.10
CA SER A 12 5.82 1.14 -22.51
C SER A 12 6.79 2.31 -22.68
N ILE A 13 7.01 3.14 -21.63
CA ILE A 13 8.01 4.22 -21.65
C ILE A 13 9.42 3.73 -22.03
N PHE A 14 9.76 2.47 -21.71
CA PHE A 14 11.07 1.89 -22.03
C PHE A 14 11.23 1.49 -23.52
N ARG A 15 10.21 1.69 -24.35
CA ARG A 15 10.24 1.35 -25.79
C ARG A 15 10.71 2.51 -26.66
N ASP A 16 10.71 3.73 -26.14
CA ASP A 16 11.05 4.94 -26.89
C ASP A 16 11.93 5.87 -26.05
N GLU A 17 13.08 6.25 -26.60
CA GLU A 17 14.08 7.07 -25.88
C GLU A 17 13.53 8.44 -25.47
N MET A 18 12.66 9.04 -26.29
CA MET A 18 12.08 10.34 -25.96
C MET A 18 11.14 10.26 -24.77
N THR A 19 10.27 9.24 -24.72
CA THR A 19 9.36 9.03 -23.58
C THR A 19 10.12 8.64 -22.32
N LEU A 20 11.20 7.89 -22.47
CA LEU A 20 12.08 7.54 -21.36
C LEU A 20 12.80 8.77 -20.80
N SER A 21 13.28 9.67 -21.65
CA SER A 21 13.89 10.94 -21.23
C SER A 21 12.89 11.82 -20.48
N TYR A 22 11.65 11.95 -20.96
CA TYR A 22 10.59 12.66 -20.22
C TYR A 22 10.27 12.01 -18.87
N PHE A 23 10.25 10.68 -18.83
CA PHE A 23 10.07 9.96 -17.56
C PHE A 23 11.17 10.31 -16.57
N CYS A 24 12.45 10.33 -16.97
CA CYS A 24 13.57 10.66 -16.10
C CYS A 24 13.44 12.06 -15.49
N THR A 25 13.22 13.08 -16.35
CA THR A 25 13.07 14.47 -15.90
C THR A 25 11.84 14.65 -15.00
N PHE A 26 10.73 14.00 -15.33
CA PHE A 26 9.51 14.04 -14.52
C PHE A 26 9.72 13.39 -13.16
N MET A 27 10.38 12.23 -13.10
CA MET A 27 10.63 11.51 -11.85
C MET A 27 11.59 12.25 -10.93
N GLU A 28 12.60 12.89 -11.47
CA GLU A 28 13.51 13.76 -10.69
C GLU A 28 12.75 14.94 -10.09
N ALA A 29 11.95 15.65 -10.90
CA ALA A 29 11.12 16.76 -10.41
C ALA A 29 10.11 16.29 -9.34
N LEU A 30 9.49 15.12 -9.54
CA LEU A 30 8.56 14.52 -8.57
C LEU A 30 9.26 14.15 -7.26
N TYR A 31 10.47 13.59 -7.34
CA TYR A 31 11.30 13.30 -6.18
C TYR A 31 11.60 14.56 -5.36
N ASN A 32 12.07 15.64 -6.00
CA ASN A 32 12.32 16.91 -5.32
C ASN A 32 11.05 17.48 -4.68
N SER A 33 9.92 17.40 -5.39
CA SER A 33 8.63 17.83 -4.84
C SER A 33 8.23 17.00 -3.62
N SER A 34 8.46 15.68 -3.65
CA SER A 34 8.17 14.80 -2.52
C SER A 34 9.00 15.13 -1.29
N LEU A 35 10.26 15.57 -1.47
CA LEU A 35 11.11 15.99 -0.35
C LEU A 35 10.57 17.23 0.36
N LEU A 36 9.96 18.16 -0.38
CA LEU A 36 9.38 19.41 0.15
C LEU A 36 7.96 19.23 0.70
N ALA A 37 7.26 18.17 0.30
CA ALA A 37 5.89 17.91 0.71
C ALA A 37 5.79 17.71 2.23
N LYS A 38 4.76 18.30 2.82
CA LYS A 38 4.46 18.18 4.25
C LYS A 38 3.38 17.13 4.49
N PRO A 39 3.42 16.43 5.62
CA PRO A 39 2.33 15.57 6.05
C PRO A 39 1.03 16.36 6.18
N THR A 40 -0.09 15.77 5.75
CA THR A 40 -1.43 16.32 5.91
C THR A 40 -2.06 15.84 7.22
N GLU A 41 -3.27 16.34 7.55
CA GLU A 41 -4.05 15.89 8.70
C GLU A 41 -4.33 14.39 8.66
N THR A 42 -4.58 13.85 7.47
CA THR A 42 -4.77 12.40 7.27
C THR A 42 -3.51 11.60 7.65
N HIS A 43 -2.33 12.08 7.31
CA HIS A 43 -1.07 11.43 7.71
C HIS A 43 -0.88 11.50 9.24
N LEU A 44 -1.15 12.66 9.86
CA LEU A 44 -1.06 12.82 11.32
C LEU A 44 -2.06 11.91 12.04
N PHE A 45 -3.24 11.67 11.46
CA PHE A 45 -4.21 10.72 11.99
C PHE A 45 -3.70 9.28 11.96
N LEU A 46 -3.00 8.85 10.89
CA LEU A 46 -2.35 7.53 10.86
C LEU A 46 -1.32 7.39 11.99
N LYS A 47 -0.52 8.42 12.22
CA LYS A 47 0.45 8.45 13.33
C LYS A 47 -0.24 8.33 14.68
N LEU A 48 -1.31 9.07 14.89
CA LEU A 48 -2.12 9.00 16.11
C LEU A 48 -2.66 7.58 16.34
N LEU A 49 -3.24 6.95 15.31
CA LEU A 49 -3.74 5.57 15.40
C LEU A 49 -2.63 4.58 15.76
N LYS A 50 -1.41 4.79 15.23
CA LYS A 50 -0.23 3.99 15.58
C LYS A 50 0.14 4.16 17.05
N ASP A 51 0.27 5.40 17.51
CA ASP A 51 0.68 5.72 18.89
C ASP A 51 -0.34 5.17 19.90
N ARG A 52 -1.61 5.15 19.52
CA ARG A 52 -2.70 4.54 20.29
C ARG A 52 -2.85 3.04 20.09
N LYS A 53 -1.95 2.38 19.37
CA LYS A 53 -1.99 0.93 19.08
C LYS A 53 -3.31 0.49 18.42
N LYS A 54 -3.91 1.36 17.61
CA LYS A 54 -5.14 1.10 16.84
C LYS A 54 -4.87 0.86 15.36
N LEU A 55 -3.70 1.23 14.86
CA LEU A 55 -3.30 0.96 13.49
C LEU A 55 -2.72 -0.46 13.39
N LEU A 56 -3.41 -1.34 12.67
CA LEU A 56 -2.83 -2.63 12.28
C LEU A 56 -1.85 -2.44 11.13
N ARG A 57 -2.29 -1.79 10.05
CA ARG A 57 -1.51 -1.56 8.83
C ARG A 57 -2.14 -0.45 7.98
N CYS A 58 -1.31 0.37 7.38
CA CYS A 58 -1.67 1.22 6.27
C CYS A 58 -1.12 0.63 4.96
N TYR A 59 -1.98 0.41 3.98
CA TYR A 59 -1.59 0.04 2.61
C TYR A 59 -1.73 1.27 1.74
N THR A 60 -0.61 1.89 1.35
CA THR A 60 -0.63 3.12 0.54
C THR A 60 -0.35 2.83 -0.93
N GLN A 61 -1.03 3.56 -1.81
CA GLN A 61 -0.74 3.60 -3.24
C GLN A 61 0.23 4.75 -3.59
N ASN A 62 0.49 5.64 -2.63
CA ASN A 62 1.39 6.77 -2.79
C ASN A 62 2.84 6.28 -2.82
N ILE A 63 3.66 7.01 -3.58
CA ILE A 63 5.10 6.71 -3.77
C ILE A 63 6.00 7.79 -3.14
N ASP A 64 5.40 8.83 -2.55
CA ASP A 64 6.06 10.03 -2.03
C ASP A 64 6.74 9.84 -0.65
N CYS A 65 6.50 8.73 0.03
CA CYS A 65 7.09 8.36 1.31
C CYS A 65 6.83 9.37 2.46
N ILE A 66 5.72 10.13 2.41
CA ILE A 66 5.40 11.12 3.43
C ILE A 66 5.18 10.46 4.80
N GLU A 67 4.65 9.25 4.83
CA GLU A 67 4.42 8.50 6.07
C GLU A 67 5.71 8.28 6.87
N SER A 68 6.85 8.14 6.21
CA SER A 68 8.15 7.99 6.89
C SER A 68 8.59 9.28 7.59
N LYS A 69 8.19 10.48 7.09
CA LYS A 69 8.52 11.78 7.69
C LYS A 69 7.88 11.98 9.06
N ILE A 70 6.80 11.27 9.35
CA ILE A 70 6.11 11.30 10.65
C ILE A 70 6.49 10.12 11.54
N GLY A 71 7.55 9.38 11.18
CA GLY A 71 8.08 8.29 11.99
C GLY A 71 7.29 6.99 11.91
N LEU A 72 6.47 6.78 10.88
CA LEU A 72 5.89 5.48 10.58
C LEU A 72 6.91 4.61 9.85
N LYS A 73 6.99 3.33 10.22
CA LYS A 73 7.88 2.36 9.61
C LYS A 73 7.33 1.92 8.26
N THR A 74 8.08 2.20 7.21
CA THR A 74 7.74 1.91 5.82
C THR A 74 8.74 0.93 5.20
N GLY A 75 8.39 0.37 4.06
CA GLY A 75 9.29 -0.40 3.22
C GLY A 75 8.99 -1.90 3.21
N ILE A 76 9.39 -2.54 2.12
CA ILE A 76 9.39 -3.99 1.94
C ILE A 76 10.77 -4.35 1.38
N ASN A 77 11.46 -5.26 2.05
CA ASN A 77 12.73 -5.76 1.57
C ASN A 77 12.56 -7.20 1.05
N THR A 78 12.91 -7.43 -0.21
CA THR A 78 12.83 -8.77 -0.83
C THR A 78 13.77 -9.78 -0.19
N ASN A 79 14.90 -9.34 0.32
CA ASN A 79 15.85 -10.21 1.02
C ASN A 79 15.22 -10.86 2.26
N ASP A 80 14.13 -10.25 2.77
CA ASP A 80 13.40 -10.79 3.91
C ASP A 80 12.69 -12.12 3.59
N LEU A 81 12.45 -12.44 2.31
CA LEU A 81 11.87 -13.73 1.89
C LEU A 81 12.88 -14.89 1.93
N GLU A 82 14.17 -14.59 1.76
CA GLU A 82 15.24 -15.59 1.84
C GLU A 82 15.53 -16.01 3.28
N GLU A 83 15.07 -15.21 4.24
CA GLU A 83 15.16 -15.51 5.66
C GLU A 83 14.10 -16.54 6.10
N LYS A 84 14.32 -17.11 7.29
CA LYS A 84 13.33 -18.02 7.89
C LYS A 84 11.97 -17.33 8.00
N ARG A 85 10.88 -18.03 7.67
CA ARG A 85 9.50 -17.52 7.72
C ARG A 85 9.15 -16.79 9.03
N SER A 86 9.70 -17.22 10.15
CA SER A 86 9.49 -16.58 11.45
C SER A 86 10.11 -15.19 11.53
N SER A 87 11.29 -14.98 10.91
CA SER A 87 11.95 -13.67 10.83
C SER A 87 11.13 -12.71 9.96
N PHE A 88 10.67 -13.16 8.80
CA PHE A 88 9.80 -12.38 7.93
C PHE A 88 8.53 -11.90 8.65
N ILE A 89 7.82 -12.80 9.35
CA ILE A 89 6.58 -12.45 10.06
C ILE A 89 6.85 -11.38 11.13
N LYS A 90 7.96 -11.46 11.86
CA LYS A 90 8.33 -10.45 12.85
C LYS A 90 8.61 -9.11 12.21
N LYS A 91 9.39 -9.06 11.12
CA LYS A 91 9.67 -7.85 10.35
C LYS A 91 8.38 -7.25 9.77
N TRP A 92 7.49 -8.10 9.21
CA TRP A 92 6.19 -7.65 8.72
C TRP A 92 5.32 -7.02 9.81
N GLN A 93 5.28 -7.63 11.00
CA GLN A 93 4.51 -7.10 12.13
C GLN A 93 5.04 -5.75 12.63
N ASP A 94 6.32 -5.47 12.44
CA ASP A 94 6.97 -4.21 12.84
C ASP A 94 6.71 -3.07 11.84
N LEU A 95 6.24 -3.35 10.62
CA LEU A 95 5.86 -2.33 9.65
C LEU A 95 4.53 -1.67 10.02
N ASP A 96 4.46 -0.36 9.80
CA ASP A 96 3.23 0.42 9.93
C ASP A 96 2.56 0.64 8.58
N VAL A 97 3.37 0.85 7.53
CA VAL A 97 2.93 1.20 6.19
C VAL A 97 3.55 0.26 5.16
N VAL A 98 2.72 -0.23 4.26
CA VAL A 98 3.10 -1.03 3.10
C VAL A 98 2.84 -0.24 1.83
N GLN A 99 3.91 0.09 1.12
CA GLN A 99 3.87 0.83 -0.13
C GLN A 99 3.58 -0.13 -1.29
N LEU A 100 2.33 -0.11 -1.79
CA LEU A 100 1.87 -1.03 -2.85
C LEU A 100 2.49 -0.74 -4.22
N HIS A 101 2.92 0.49 -4.45
CA HIS A 101 3.45 0.93 -5.75
C HIS A 101 4.93 1.31 -5.67
N GLY A 102 5.64 0.87 -4.62
CA GLY A 102 7.04 1.14 -4.42
C GLY A 102 7.33 2.49 -3.78
N SER A 103 8.57 2.94 -3.90
CA SER A 103 9.12 4.13 -3.24
C SER A 103 9.90 4.99 -4.23
N LEU A 104 9.55 6.27 -4.30
CA LEU A 104 10.28 7.25 -5.11
C LEU A 104 11.65 7.59 -4.50
N HIS A 105 11.86 7.31 -3.21
CA HIS A 105 13.10 7.66 -2.50
C HIS A 105 14.29 6.72 -2.76
N HIS A 106 14.08 5.67 -3.55
CA HIS A 106 15.15 4.75 -3.97
C HIS A 106 15.16 4.61 -5.49
N LEU A 107 16.33 4.32 -6.04
CA LEU A 107 16.51 3.89 -7.41
C LEU A 107 16.73 2.38 -7.44
N THR A 108 16.29 1.72 -8.51
CA THR A 108 16.52 0.30 -8.71
C THR A 108 17.08 0.03 -10.11
N CYS A 109 17.95 -0.96 -10.21
CA CYS A 109 18.48 -1.39 -11.50
C CYS A 109 17.48 -2.27 -12.25
N THR A 110 17.29 -2.03 -13.55
CA THR A 110 16.39 -2.79 -14.41
C THR A 110 16.85 -4.24 -14.69
N VAL A 111 18.11 -4.57 -14.39
CA VAL A 111 18.70 -5.89 -14.69
C VAL A 111 19.05 -6.67 -13.42
N CYS A 112 19.81 -6.07 -12.48
CA CYS A 112 20.22 -6.79 -11.26
C CYS A 112 19.32 -6.52 -10.05
N PHE A 113 18.33 -5.64 -10.18
CA PHE A 113 17.34 -5.28 -9.13
C PHE A 113 17.98 -4.76 -7.83
N HIS A 114 19.25 -4.37 -7.87
CA HIS A 114 19.90 -3.74 -6.73
C HIS A 114 19.35 -2.33 -6.52
N ASN A 115 19.13 -1.95 -5.27
CA ASN A 115 18.62 -0.64 -4.89
C ASN A 115 19.76 0.31 -4.57
N PHE A 116 19.58 1.57 -4.95
CA PHE A 116 20.53 2.66 -4.75
C PHE A 116 19.82 3.85 -4.12
N GLU A 117 20.55 4.59 -3.30
CA GLU A 117 20.10 5.90 -2.81
C GLU A 117 20.29 6.96 -3.89
N TRP A 118 19.45 7.98 -3.85
CA TRP A 118 19.64 9.15 -4.70
C TRP A 118 20.94 9.90 -4.29
N ASN A 119 21.78 10.19 -5.26
CA ASN A 119 22.97 11.00 -5.08
C ASN A 119 22.97 12.18 -6.07
N PRO A 120 23.84 13.21 -5.91
CA PRO A 120 23.86 14.37 -6.79
C PRO A 120 24.07 14.02 -8.27
N SER A 121 24.94 13.03 -8.56
CA SER A 121 25.22 12.60 -9.94
C SER A 121 24.00 11.95 -10.61
N TYR A 122 23.27 11.08 -9.87
CA TYR A 122 22.05 10.45 -10.39
C TYR A 122 20.95 11.48 -10.63
N LYS A 123 20.82 12.46 -9.71
CA LYS A 123 19.86 13.56 -9.88
C LYS A 123 20.14 14.37 -11.14
N GLU A 124 21.40 14.75 -11.35
CA GLU A 124 21.80 15.54 -12.51
C GLU A 124 21.53 14.79 -13.81
N GLN A 125 21.90 13.51 -13.91
CA GLN A 125 21.64 12.70 -15.10
C GLN A 125 20.14 12.57 -15.37
N LEU A 126 19.33 12.24 -14.35
CA LEU A 126 17.88 12.12 -14.49
C LEU A 126 17.23 13.46 -14.86
N ALA A 127 17.70 14.58 -14.30
CA ALA A 127 17.23 15.92 -14.67
C ALA A 127 17.53 16.26 -16.14
N GLN A 128 18.62 15.72 -16.71
CA GLN A 128 18.97 15.83 -18.13
C GLN A 128 18.22 14.82 -19.02
N GLY A 129 17.35 13.99 -18.44
CA GLY A 129 16.61 12.95 -19.15
C GLY A 129 17.41 11.70 -19.46
N ILE A 130 18.50 11.47 -18.73
CA ILE A 130 19.42 10.34 -18.91
C ILE A 130 19.26 9.37 -17.73
N ASN A 131 19.04 8.08 -18.01
CA ASN A 131 19.06 7.06 -16.99
C ASN A 131 20.52 6.75 -16.61
N PRO A 132 20.90 6.83 -15.32
CA PRO A 132 22.23 6.43 -14.87
C PRO A 132 22.48 4.94 -15.11
N GLU A 133 23.70 4.57 -15.49
CA GLU A 133 24.10 3.17 -15.54
C GLU A 133 24.24 2.56 -14.15
N CYS A 134 23.92 1.27 -14.02
CA CYS A 134 24.03 0.58 -12.75
C CYS A 134 25.48 0.24 -12.44
N GLU A 135 26.06 0.84 -11.41
CA GLU A 135 27.45 0.59 -10.97
C GLU A 135 27.71 -0.89 -10.65
N ASN A 136 26.75 -1.57 -10.06
CA ASN A 136 26.86 -3.00 -9.76
C ASN A 136 26.93 -3.86 -11.05
N CYS A 137 26.19 -3.49 -12.09
CA CYS A 137 26.30 -4.16 -13.38
C CYS A 137 27.63 -3.87 -14.06
N VAL A 138 28.11 -2.61 -13.98
CA VAL A 138 29.43 -2.20 -14.50
C VAL A 138 30.56 -2.96 -13.83
N MET A 139 30.56 -3.03 -12.50
CA MET A 139 31.57 -3.80 -11.75
C MET A 139 31.58 -5.29 -12.12
N LYS A 140 30.40 -5.92 -12.19
CA LYS A 140 30.29 -7.33 -12.62
C LYS A 140 30.77 -7.55 -14.06
N TYR A 141 30.51 -6.59 -14.94
CA TYR A 141 31.00 -6.65 -16.32
C TYR A 141 32.53 -6.58 -16.39
N GLN A 142 33.14 -5.63 -15.67
CA GLN A 142 34.61 -5.47 -15.60
C GLN A 142 35.28 -6.68 -14.97
N GLU A 143 34.73 -7.23 -13.90
CA GLU A 143 35.22 -8.47 -13.28
C GLU A 143 35.23 -9.64 -14.26
N ARG A 144 34.15 -9.80 -15.05
CA ARG A 144 34.08 -10.86 -16.06
C ARG A 144 35.08 -10.69 -17.20
N LEU A 145 35.30 -9.44 -17.62
CA LEU A 145 36.36 -9.08 -18.58
C LEU A 145 37.75 -9.49 -18.06
N TYR A 146 38.06 -9.07 -16.83
CA TYR A 146 39.36 -9.38 -16.19
C TYR A 146 39.61 -10.89 -16.06
N LEU A 147 38.54 -11.64 -15.73
CA LEU A 147 38.63 -13.11 -15.58
C LEU A 147 38.55 -13.87 -16.93
N GLY A 148 38.54 -13.19 -18.07
CA GLY A 148 38.38 -13.82 -19.41
C GLY A 148 37.10 -14.60 -19.58
N LYS A 149 36.06 -14.32 -18.76
CA LYS A 149 34.76 -14.98 -18.84
C LYS A 149 33.91 -14.38 -19.98
N ARG A 150 33.06 -15.23 -20.58
CA ARG A 150 32.12 -14.74 -21.59
C ARG A 150 31.26 -13.63 -20.99
N ILE A 151 31.21 -12.50 -21.70
CA ILE A 151 30.33 -11.37 -21.36
C ILE A 151 28.91 -11.80 -21.74
N THR A 152 28.05 -11.93 -20.75
CA THR A 152 26.64 -12.25 -20.90
C THR A 152 25.82 -11.26 -20.10
N GLY A 153 24.86 -10.64 -20.74
CA GLY A 153 23.90 -9.75 -20.11
C GLY A 153 23.98 -8.30 -20.57
N ASN A 154 22.87 -7.62 -20.51
CA ASN A 154 22.78 -6.20 -20.79
C ASN A 154 23.23 -5.40 -19.57
N MET A 155 23.76 -4.21 -19.81
CA MET A 155 23.99 -3.23 -18.75
C MET A 155 22.65 -2.74 -18.22
N GLY A 156 22.45 -2.77 -16.90
CA GLY A 156 21.24 -2.24 -16.30
C GLY A 156 21.31 -0.73 -16.15
N ILE A 157 20.18 -0.08 -16.29
CA ILE A 157 20.00 1.35 -16.00
C ILE A 157 19.24 1.53 -14.69
N LEU A 158 19.45 2.66 -14.03
CA LEU A 158 18.75 3.01 -12.79
C LEU A 158 17.46 3.76 -13.12
N ARG A 159 16.41 3.39 -12.42
CA ARG A 159 15.12 4.09 -12.44
C ARG A 159 14.56 4.19 -11.02
N PRO A 160 13.63 5.10 -10.72
CA PRO A 160 12.92 5.08 -9.43
C PRO A 160 12.30 3.70 -9.14
N ASN A 161 12.39 3.28 -7.88
CA ASN A 161 11.89 1.98 -7.42
C ASN A 161 10.36 2.01 -7.25
N ILE A 162 9.65 2.28 -8.33
CA ILE A 162 8.19 2.32 -8.38
C ILE A 162 7.67 1.24 -9.33
N VAL A 163 6.45 0.77 -9.07
CA VAL A 163 5.77 -0.21 -9.93
C VAL A 163 4.96 0.54 -10.99
N LEU A 164 5.26 0.27 -12.26
CA LEU A 164 4.57 0.87 -13.39
C LEU A 164 3.36 0.03 -13.82
N TYR A 165 2.40 0.67 -14.48
CA TYR A 165 1.29 -0.04 -15.11
C TYR A 165 1.83 -1.03 -16.15
N GLY A 166 1.26 -2.24 -16.15
CA GLY A 166 1.72 -3.32 -17.03
C GLY A 166 2.92 -4.12 -16.50
N GLU A 167 3.54 -3.73 -15.39
CA GLU A 167 4.57 -4.51 -14.72
C GLU A 167 3.98 -5.56 -13.78
N ASN A 168 4.66 -6.71 -13.68
CA ASN A 168 4.44 -7.63 -12.57
C ASN A 168 5.01 -7.02 -11.30
N HIS A 169 4.24 -7.03 -10.21
CA HIS A 169 4.70 -6.48 -8.95
C HIS A 169 5.90 -7.28 -8.42
N PRO A 170 7.09 -6.67 -8.24
CA PRO A 170 8.32 -7.41 -7.88
C PRO A 170 8.22 -8.11 -6.52
N HIS A 171 7.38 -7.59 -5.62
CA HIS A 171 7.20 -8.11 -4.28
C HIS A 171 5.82 -8.77 -4.06
N ALA A 172 5.19 -9.32 -5.11
CA ALA A 172 3.85 -9.90 -5.03
C ALA A 172 3.72 -11.00 -3.96
N GLU A 173 4.71 -11.89 -3.85
CA GLU A 173 4.72 -12.97 -2.86
C GLU A 173 4.87 -12.46 -1.43
N VAL A 174 5.74 -11.45 -1.23
CA VAL A 174 5.92 -10.77 0.07
C VAL A 174 4.61 -10.16 0.52
N LEU A 175 3.97 -9.40 -0.39
CA LEU A 175 2.68 -8.75 -0.13
C LEU A 175 1.59 -9.78 0.20
N ALA A 176 1.49 -10.85 -0.57
CA ALA A 176 0.49 -11.91 -0.33
C ALA A 176 0.70 -12.59 1.03
N THR A 177 1.95 -12.91 1.38
CA THR A 177 2.29 -13.54 2.66
C THR A 177 1.97 -12.62 3.83
N GLY A 178 2.36 -11.35 3.73
CA GLY A 178 2.10 -10.35 4.76
C GLY A 178 0.62 -10.02 4.91
N LEU A 179 -0.11 -9.87 3.80
CA LEU A 179 -1.55 -9.65 3.80
C LEU A 179 -2.29 -10.80 4.49
N ASN A 180 -1.92 -12.06 4.21
CA ASN A 180 -2.50 -13.22 4.88
C ASN A 180 -2.26 -13.17 6.40
N LYS A 181 -1.10 -12.66 6.83
CA LYS A 181 -0.82 -12.45 8.25
C LYS A 181 -1.74 -11.37 8.83
N ASP A 182 -1.90 -10.23 8.18
CA ASP A 182 -2.77 -9.15 8.67
C ASP A 182 -4.24 -9.59 8.71
N ILE A 183 -4.72 -10.34 7.72
CA ILE A 183 -6.06 -10.98 7.73
C ILE A 183 -6.22 -11.91 8.95
N SER A 184 -5.19 -12.68 9.31
CA SER A 184 -5.24 -13.60 10.46
C SER A 184 -5.39 -12.89 11.81
N LEU A 185 -5.02 -11.61 11.89
CA LEU A 185 -5.18 -10.76 13.08
C LEU A 185 -6.61 -10.24 13.25
N LYS A 186 -7.50 -10.56 12.31
CA LYS A 186 -8.94 -10.27 12.37
C LYS A 186 -9.23 -8.78 12.62
N PRO A 187 -8.85 -7.88 11.70
CA PRO A 187 -9.19 -6.46 11.82
C PRO A 187 -10.71 -6.28 11.92
N ASP A 188 -11.15 -5.25 12.63
CA ASP A 188 -12.55 -4.91 12.88
C ASP A 188 -13.03 -3.67 12.12
N LEU A 189 -12.10 -2.89 11.56
CA LEU A 189 -12.39 -1.71 10.74
C LEU A 189 -11.46 -1.69 9.53
N LEU A 190 -12.03 -1.48 8.35
CA LEU A 190 -11.30 -1.12 7.14
C LEU A 190 -11.69 0.29 6.72
N LEU A 191 -10.74 1.22 6.81
CA LEU A 191 -10.89 2.59 6.34
C LEU A 191 -10.18 2.75 5.00
N ILE A 192 -10.93 3.08 3.94
CA ILE A 192 -10.44 3.25 2.58
C ILE A 192 -10.51 4.75 2.26
N MET A 193 -9.38 5.39 1.98
CA MET A 193 -9.31 6.84 1.84
C MET A 193 -8.59 7.26 0.55
N GLY A 194 -9.10 8.30 -0.13
CA GLY A 194 -8.41 8.99 -1.22
C GLY A 194 -8.08 8.13 -2.45
N THR A 195 -8.89 7.12 -2.77
CA THR A 195 -8.64 6.25 -3.92
C THR A 195 -9.90 6.03 -4.75
N SER A 196 -9.74 5.97 -6.06
CA SER A 196 -10.85 5.64 -6.98
C SER A 196 -11.13 4.13 -7.10
N LEU A 197 -10.34 3.28 -6.45
CA LEU A 197 -10.42 1.81 -6.51
C LEU A 197 -10.42 1.26 -7.96
N LYS A 198 -9.68 1.89 -8.89
CA LYS A 198 -9.59 1.44 -10.29
C LYS A 198 -8.52 0.38 -10.52
N VAL A 199 -7.44 0.38 -9.73
CA VAL A 199 -6.31 -0.54 -9.86
C VAL A 199 -6.70 -1.95 -9.41
N GLU A 200 -6.52 -2.94 -10.28
CA GLU A 200 -7.01 -4.32 -10.07
C GLU A 200 -6.39 -5.00 -8.83
N GLY A 201 -5.09 -4.81 -8.60
CA GLY A 201 -4.42 -5.32 -7.39
C GLY A 201 -5.02 -4.76 -6.11
N VAL A 202 -5.33 -3.45 -6.10
CA VAL A 202 -5.95 -2.77 -4.97
C VAL A 202 -7.40 -3.24 -4.75
N LYS A 203 -8.17 -3.46 -5.83
CA LYS A 203 -9.52 -4.05 -5.71
C LYS A 203 -9.49 -5.41 -5.01
N LYS A 204 -8.58 -6.29 -5.42
CA LYS A 204 -8.41 -7.62 -4.81
C LYS A 204 -8.04 -7.51 -3.33
N LEU A 205 -7.09 -6.65 -2.99
CA LEU A 205 -6.67 -6.39 -1.62
C LEU A 205 -7.83 -5.90 -0.76
N VAL A 206 -8.58 -4.90 -1.22
CA VAL A 206 -9.74 -4.36 -0.50
C VAL A 206 -10.80 -5.43 -0.28
N LYS A 207 -11.15 -6.23 -1.31
CA LYS A 207 -12.13 -7.32 -1.19
C LYS A 207 -11.72 -8.36 -0.15
N LEU A 208 -10.45 -8.75 -0.12
CA LEU A 208 -9.93 -9.72 0.86
C LEU A 208 -9.99 -9.17 2.28
N LEU A 209 -9.56 -7.92 2.50
CA LEU A 209 -9.60 -7.27 3.80
C LEU A 209 -11.06 -7.06 4.26
N ALA A 210 -11.93 -6.55 3.39
CA ALA A 210 -13.35 -6.35 3.68
C ALA A 210 -14.05 -7.65 4.11
N SER A 211 -13.80 -8.76 3.39
CA SER A 211 -14.31 -10.07 3.77
C SER A 211 -13.85 -10.51 5.17
N SER A 212 -12.59 -10.20 5.52
CA SER A 212 -12.07 -10.50 6.86
C SER A 212 -12.73 -9.65 7.95
N VAL A 213 -12.90 -8.36 7.69
CA VAL A 213 -13.56 -7.41 8.59
C VAL A 213 -15.01 -7.80 8.82
N HIS A 214 -15.76 -8.07 7.76
CA HIS A 214 -17.16 -8.48 7.85
C HIS A 214 -17.36 -9.79 8.62
N ARG A 215 -16.46 -10.78 8.46
CA ARG A 215 -16.54 -12.04 9.25
C ARG A 215 -16.45 -11.82 10.75
N LYS A 216 -15.87 -10.69 11.19
CA LYS A 216 -15.81 -10.29 12.61
C LYS A 216 -16.98 -9.36 13.01
N GLY A 217 -17.88 -9.05 12.11
CA GLY A 217 -18.93 -8.05 12.34
C GLY A 217 -18.44 -6.61 12.29
N GLY A 218 -17.22 -6.39 11.79
CA GLY A 218 -16.62 -5.08 11.59
C GLY A 218 -17.22 -4.30 10.42
N LYS A 219 -16.68 -3.11 10.15
CA LYS A 219 -17.20 -2.18 9.15
C LYS A 219 -16.14 -1.76 8.14
N VAL A 220 -16.59 -1.49 6.92
CA VAL A 220 -15.79 -0.97 5.81
C VAL A 220 -16.32 0.44 5.48
N ILE A 221 -15.45 1.44 5.69
CA ILE A 221 -15.77 2.85 5.45
C ILE A 221 -14.92 3.34 4.28
N PHE A 222 -15.56 3.98 3.31
CA PHE A 222 -14.92 4.59 2.16
C PHE A 222 -15.05 6.11 2.24
N VAL A 223 -13.92 6.82 2.17
CA VAL A 223 -13.84 8.27 2.21
C VAL A 223 -13.13 8.77 0.96
N ASN A 224 -13.83 9.49 0.11
CA ASN A 224 -13.25 10.00 -1.14
C ASN A 224 -14.09 11.17 -1.69
N LYS A 225 -13.47 12.06 -2.49
CA LYS A 225 -14.20 13.14 -3.20
C LYS A 225 -15.21 12.63 -4.22
N THR A 226 -14.97 11.49 -4.83
CA THR A 226 -15.81 10.92 -5.88
C THR A 226 -16.37 9.58 -5.45
N PRO A 227 -17.63 9.26 -5.83
CA PRO A 227 -18.26 8.00 -5.47
C PRO A 227 -17.61 6.81 -6.19
N VAL A 228 -17.79 5.63 -5.59
CA VAL A 228 -17.44 4.37 -6.23
C VAL A 228 -18.60 3.80 -7.07
N SER A 229 -18.26 2.85 -7.95
CA SER A 229 -19.26 2.11 -8.70
C SER A 229 -20.11 1.26 -7.77
N GLN A 230 -21.40 1.60 -7.63
CA GLN A 230 -22.34 0.86 -6.79
C GLN A 230 -22.44 -0.61 -7.21
N ALA A 231 -22.44 -0.91 -8.51
CA ALA A 231 -22.51 -2.29 -9.01
C ALA A 231 -21.36 -3.19 -8.53
N LEU A 232 -20.18 -2.61 -8.23
CA LEU A 232 -19.00 -3.37 -7.80
C LEU A 232 -18.79 -3.38 -6.28
N TRP A 233 -19.31 -2.38 -5.56
CA TRP A 233 -18.90 -2.10 -4.19
C TRP A 233 -20.05 -2.08 -3.18
N CYS A 234 -21.32 -2.10 -3.60
CA CYS A 234 -22.49 -2.03 -2.72
C CYS A 234 -22.50 -3.11 -1.62
N ASN A 235 -21.93 -4.29 -1.91
CA ASN A 235 -21.87 -5.40 -0.95
C ASN A 235 -20.58 -5.47 -0.14
N ILE A 236 -19.65 -4.50 -0.33
CA ILE A 236 -18.32 -4.51 0.26
C ILE A 236 -18.13 -3.30 1.16
N ILE A 237 -18.61 -2.13 0.75
CA ILE A 237 -18.50 -0.87 1.48
C ILE A 237 -19.78 -0.66 2.27
N ASP A 238 -19.66 -0.57 3.60
CA ASP A 238 -20.81 -0.34 4.49
C ASP A 238 -21.22 1.14 4.51
N TYR A 239 -20.21 2.04 4.47
CA TYR A 239 -20.43 3.49 4.52
C TYR A 239 -19.57 4.19 3.46
N GLU A 240 -20.20 5.05 2.67
CA GLU A 240 -19.55 5.92 1.69
C GLU A 240 -19.68 7.39 2.13
N ILE A 241 -18.56 8.07 2.33
CA ILE A 241 -18.48 9.45 2.77
C ILE A 241 -17.79 10.25 1.67
N LEU A 242 -18.51 11.20 1.06
CA LEU A 242 -18.05 11.98 -0.07
C LEU A 242 -17.51 13.33 0.40
N CYS A 243 -16.22 13.39 0.71
CA CYS A 243 -15.51 14.59 1.12
C CYS A 243 -14.00 14.45 0.87
N ASP A 244 -13.23 15.50 1.14
CA ASP A 244 -11.79 15.41 1.27
C ASP A 244 -11.40 14.55 2.47
N CYS A 245 -10.26 13.86 2.36
CA CYS A 245 -9.75 13.03 3.46
C CYS A 245 -9.40 13.88 4.71
N ASP A 246 -8.82 15.06 4.51
CA ASP A 246 -8.47 15.95 5.61
C ASP A 246 -9.72 16.57 6.25
N ASP A 247 -10.74 16.92 5.44
CA ASP A 247 -12.05 17.37 5.97
C ASP A 247 -12.73 16.28 6.81
N PHE A 248 -12.62 15.01 6.38
CA PHE A 248 -13.10 13.89 7.18
C PHE A 248 -12.39 13.82 8.54
N ILE A 249 -11.08 14.04 8.57
CA ILE A 249 -10.32 14.03 9.84
C ILE A 249 -10.73 15.22 10.72
N HIS A 250 -10.97 16.39 10.14
CA HIS A 250 -11.49 17.55 10.89
C HIS A 250 -12.87 17.24 11.48
N LEU A 251 -13.77 16.59 10.73
CA LEU A 251 -15.05 16.15 11.24
C LEU A 251 -14.90 15.15 12.40
N LEU A 252 -13.99 14.17 12.28
CA LEU A 252 -13.72 13.23 13.38
C LEU A 252 -13.17 13.94 14.62
N LYS A 253 -12.33 14.97 14.48
CA LYS A 253 -11.84 15.78 15.61
C LYS A 253 -12.97 16.48 16.33
N TYR A 254 -13.97 16.96 15.60
CA TYR A 254 -15.12 17.64 16.15
C TYR A 254 -16.09 16.66 16.83
N GLU A 255 -16.46 15.56 16.14
CA GLU A 255 -17.47 14.61 16.61
C GLU A 255 -16.96 13.65 17.69
N ILE A 256 -15.67 13.30 17.65
CA ILE A 256 -15.04 12.32 18.54
C ILE A 256 -13.69 12.85 19.04
N PRO A 257 -13.68 13.95 19.81
CA PRO A 257 -12.44 14.59 20.28
C PRO A 257 -11.55 13.64 21.07
N ASP A 258 -12.11 12.74 21.85
CA ASP A 258 -11.37 11.75 22.65
C ASP A 258 -10.50 10.81 21.79
N LEU A 259 -10.86 10.63 20.51
CA LEU A 259 -10.04 9.86 19.58
C LEU A 259 -8.67 10.51 19.35
N PHE A 260 -8.57 11.83 19.49
CA PHE A 260 -7.38 12.63 19.20
C PHE A 260 -6.54 12.97 20.44
N LEU A 261 -7.00 12.64 21.64
CA LEU A 261 -6.24 12.77 22.86
C LEU A 261 -5.08 11.77 22.90
N THR A 262 -3.98 12.13 23.55
CA THR A 262 -2.91 11.17 23.83
C THR A 262 -3.35 10.17 24.91
N GLN A 263 -2.66 9.03 25.01
CA GLN A 263 -2.98 8.06 26.06
C GLN A 263 -2.84 8.67 27.47
N GLU A 264 -1.83 9.52 27.67
CA GLU A 264 -1.60 10.22 28.93
C GLU A 264 -2.74 11.18 29.27
N GLN A 265 -3.25 11.91 28.28
CA GLN A 265 -4.41 12.80 28.45
C GLN A 265 -5.66 12.02 28.84
N LEU A 266 -5.95 10.91 28.16
CA LEU A 266 -7.07 10.04 28.48
C LEU A 266 -6.98 9.44 29.88
N ASP A 267 -5.79 9.00 30.27
CA ASP A 267 -5.57 8.42 31.61
C ASP A 267 -5.71 9.51 32.69
N SER A 268 -5.29 10.76 32.41
CA SER A 268 -5.47 11.90 33.30
C SER A 268 -6.95 12.29 33.43
N GLU A 269 -7.73 12.29 32.34
CA GLU A 269 -9.17 12.58 32.36
C GLU A 269 -9.94 11.50 33.14
N LYS A 270 -9.62 10.22 32.94
CA LYS A 270 -10.21 9.14 33.72
C LYS A 270 -9.91 9.26 35.20
N LEU A 271 -8.68 9.64 35.55
CA LEU A 271 -8.29 9.85 36.96
C LEU A 271 -9.08 11.01 37.58
N ASN A 272 -9.25 12.12 36.87
CA ASN A 272 -10.04 13.27 37.31
C ASN A 272 -11.53 12.92 37.48
N GLN A 273 -12.10 12.10 36.58
CA GLN A 273 -13.49 11.62 36.68
C GLN A 273 -13.70 10.68 37.88
N THR A 274 -12.73 9.86 38.23
CA THR A 274 -12.80 8.94 39.37
C THR A 274 -12.66 9.65 40.72
N VAL A 275 -12.04 10.82 40.74
CA VAL A 275 -11.87 11.64 41.98
C VAL A 275 -13.12 12.48 42.33
N LEU A 276 -14.04 12.68 41.36
CA LEU A 276 -15.21 13.55 41.51
C LEU A 276 -16.53 12.86 41.89
N THR A 277 -16.55 11.55 42.16
CA THR A 277 -17.77 10.88 42.65
C THR A 277 -17.67 10.50 44.12
N PRO A 278 -18.21 11.31 45.08
CA PRO A 278 -18.55 10.81 46.39
C PRO A 278 -19.70 9.79 46.28
N PRO A 279 -19.78 8.80 47.14
CA PRO A 279 -20.85 7.79 47.10
C PRO A 279 -22.17 8.48 47.53
N THR A 280 -23.05 8.76 46.60
CA THR A 280 -24.40 9.18 46.87
C THR A 280 -25.42 8.17 46.33
N THR A 281 -26.26 7.74 47.24
CA THR A 281 -27.50 6.95 47.11
C THR A 281 -28.38 7.47 45.96
N PRO A 282 -29.10 6.61 45.24
CA PRO A 282 -29.87 7.03 44.09
C PRO A 282 -31.16 7.73 44.46
N GLU A 283 -31.21 9.02 44.28
CA GLU A 283 -32.46 9.78 44.20
C GLU A 283 -32.87 10.00 42.75
N LYS A 284 -34.13 9.65 42.48
CA LYS A 284 -34.78 9.78 41.17
C LYS A 284 -34.96 11.26 40.81
N PHE A 285 -34.22 11.75 39.80
CA PHE A 285 -34.58 13.01 39.15
C PHE A 285 -35.05 12.75 37.73
N LYS A 286 -36.36 13.09 37.53
CA LYS A 286 -36.92 13.32 36.20
C LYS A 286 -36.79 14.80 35.92
N GLU A 287 -35.88 15.22 35.05
CA GLU A 287 -35.93 16.54 34.46
C GLU A 287 -36.10 16.47 32.94
N LYS A 288 -37.10 17.24 32.50
CA LYS A 288 -37.44 17.49 31.11
C LYS A 288 -36.36 18.40 30.47
N ILE A 289 -35.66 17.90 29.49
CA ILE A 289 -34.80 18.73 28.62
C ILE A 289 -35.72 19.42 27.60
N LYS A 290 -35.83 20.73 27.66
CA LYS A 290 -36.32 21.58 26.58
C LYS A 290 -35.22 21.75 25.56
N CYS A 291 -35.49 21.42 24.31
CA CYS A 291 -34.66 21.80 23.19
C CYS A 291 -34.83 23.29 22.93
N GLU A 292 -33.77 24.06 23.04
CA GLU A 292 -33.69 25.41 22.49
C GLU A 292 -32.93 25.36 21.16
N ASP A 293 -33.58 25.87 20.13
CA ASP A 293 -33.09 25.99 18.76
C ASP A 293 -31.89 26.95 18.74
N SER A 294 -30.71 26.44 18.29
CA SER A 294 -29.62 27.26 17.78
C SER A 294 -29.38 26.97 16.31
N THR A 295 -30.10 27.70 15.49
CA THR A 295 -29.87 27.84 14.07
C THR A 295 -28.59 28.62 13.78
N GLY A 296 -27.66 28.02 13.06
CA GLY A 296 -26.58 28.74 12.40
C GLY A 296 -25.23 28.06 12.53
N ILE A 297 -24.88 27.23 11.61
CA ILE A 297 -23.55 26.80 11.06
C ILE A 297 -23.65 25.37 10.48
N VAL A 298 -24.71 25.01 9.79
CA VAL A 298 -24.85 23.66 9.17
C VAL A 298 -24.95 23.71 7.64
N GLU A 299 -24.72 24.83 6.98
CA GLU A 299 -24.95 24.93 5.53
C GLU A 299 -23.79 24.45 4.62
N SER A 300 -22.64 24.03 5.11
CA SER A 300 -21.52 23.59 4.26
C SER A 300 -21.30 22.06 4.17
N TYR A 301 -21.99 21.25 4.97
CA TYR A 301 -21.77 19.80 5.02
C TYR A 301 -22.95 18.95 4.50
N SER A 302 -23.82 19.51 3.70
CA SER A 302 -25.07 18.87 3.26
C SER A 302 -24.89 17.84 2.13
N LYS A 303 -24.08 16.80 2.28
CA LYS A 303 -24.20 15.56 1.49
C LYS A 303 -23.51 14.38 2.16
N VAL A 304 -23.87 14.03 3.37
CA VAL A 304 -23.57 12.71 3.93
C VAL A 304 -24.73 11.79 3.56
N CYS A 305 -24.57 11.02 2.48
CA CYS A 305 -25.53 9.95 2.16
C CYS A 305 -25.19 8.71 2.96
N VAL A 306 -25.86 8.50 4.09
CA VAL A 306 -25.77 7.24 4.85
C VAL A 306 -26.88 6.31 4.31
N LYS A 307 -26.49 5.24 3.60
CA LYS A 307 -27.43 4.16 3.24
C LYS A 307 -27.26 3.01 4.22
N LYS A 308 -28.31 2.71 4.99
CA LYS A 308 -28.45 1.47 5.74
C LYS A 308 -29.32 0.53 4.93
N GLU A 309 -28.81 -0.64 4.60
CA GLU A 309 -29.62 -1.76 4.10
C GLU A 309 -29.37 -2.99 4.98
N ASP A 310 -30.47 -3.62 5.42
CA ASP A 310 -30.47 -4.89 6.17
C ASP A 310 -30.07 -6.06 5.26
N ARG A 311 -29.21 -6.94 5.74
CA ARG A 311 -28.67 -8.09 4.98
C ARG A 311 -29.02 -9.43 5.60
N SER A 312 -29.44 -10.33 4.73
CA SER A 312 -29.55 -11.77 4.96
C SER A 312 -28.21 -12.49 4.72
N GLU A 313 -27.85 -13.40 5.63
CA GLU A 313 -26.51 -14.03 5.81
C GLU A 313 -26.10 -15.12 4.78
N HIS A 314 -26.75 -15.29 3.63
CA HIS A 314 -26.63 -16.57 2.90
C HIS A 314 -25.69 -16.66 1.69
N LEU A 315 -24.93 -15.62 1.29
CA LEU A 315 -24.17 -15.64 0.00
C LEU A 315 -22.65 -15.64 0.07
N VAL A 316 -22.03 -15.57 1.24
CA VAL A 316 -20.56 -15.31 1.33
C VAL A 316 -19.67 -16.56 1.31
N LYS A 317 -20.23 -17.77 1.47
CA LYS A 317 -19.41 -19.00 1.59
C LYS A 317 -18.88 -19.57 0.25
N SER A 318 -19.55 -19.32 -0.88
CA SER A 318 -19.19 -20.00 -2.15
C SER A 318 -18.01 -19.34 -2.91
N GLU A 319 -17.88 -18.01 -2.86
CA GLU A 319 -16.85 -17.30 -3.64
C GLU A 319 -15.43 -17.38 -3.04
N HIS A 320 -15.32 -17.54 -1.73
CA HIS A 320 -14.01 -17.66 -1.06
C HIS A 320 -13.33 -18.99 -1.36
N ASP A 321 -14.09 -20.09 -1.42
CA ASP A 321 -13.57 -21.43 -1.74
C ASP A 321 -13.18 -21.54 -3.22
N GLU A 322 -13.83 -20.79 -4.11
CA GLU A 322 -13.53 -20.78 -5.54
C GLU A 322 -12.26 -19.96 -5.86
N MET A 323 -12.05 -18.82 -5.17
CA MET A 323 -10.82 -18.03 -5.33
C MET A 323 -9.58 -18.72 -4.77
N LEU A 324 -9.70 -19.43 -3.64
CA LEU A 324 -8.63 -20.27 -3.11
C LEU A 324 -8.27 -21.43 -4.06
N ARG A 325 -9.27 -22.05 -4.69
CA ARG A 325 -9.08 -23.13 -5.69
C ARG A 325 -8.44 -22.62 -6.98
N LEU A 326 -8.72 -21.39 -7.41
CA LEU A 326 -8.11 -20.77 -8.59
C LEU A 326 -6.65 -20.39 -8.35
N SER A 327 -6.30 -19.92 -7.16
CA SER A 327 -4.92 -19.66 -6.76
C SER A 327 -4.08 -20.95 -6.75
N ILE A 328 -4.60 -22.02 -6.16
CA ILE A 328 -3.92 -23.34 -6.11
C ILE A 328 -3.80 -23.98 -7.52
N LYS A 329 -4.77 -23.74 -8.42
CA LYS A 329 -4.71 -24.26 -9.80
C LYS A 329 -3.69 -23.53 -10.68
N SER A 330 -3.44 -22.24 -10.45
CA SER A 330 -2.41 -21.47 -11.16
C SER A 330 -1.00 -21.93 -10.77
N GLU A 331 -0.78 -22.25 -9.50
CA GLU A 331 0.51 -22.78 -9.01
C GLU A 331 0.81 -24.18 -9.57
N LYS A 332 -0.19 -25.05 -9.67
CA LYS A 332 -0.01 -26.39 -10.26
C LYS A 332 0.23 -26.37 -11.77
N LYS A 333 -0.32 -25.43 -12.52
CA LYS A 333 -0.06 -25.28 -13.96
C LYS A 333 1.37 -24.82 -14.25
N ASN A 334 1.88 -23.88 -13.47
CA ASN A 334 3.26 -23.39 -13.63
C ASN A 334 4.33 -24.43 -13.25
N SER A 335 4.03 -25.37 -12.34
CA SER A 335 4.94 -26.43 -11.96
C SER A 335 5.00 -27.59 -12.99
N VAL A 336 3.94 -27.82 -13.75
CA VAL A 336 3.87 -28.89 -14.77
C VAL A 336 4.55 -28.45 -16.07
N ASP A 337 4.44 -27.18 -16.47
CA ASP A 337 5.06 -26.67 -17.69
C ASP A 337 6.60 -26.53 -17.60
N ASN A 338 7.16 -26.42 -16.40
CA ASN A 338 8.62 -26.42 -16.19
C ASN A 338 9.25 -27.81 -16.14
N ALA A 339 8.49 -28.88 -15.86
CA ALA A 339 9.01 -30.24 -15.80
C ALA A 339 9.19 -30.90 -17.20
N SER A 340 8.55 -30.40 -18.26
CA SER A 340 8.53 -30.99 -19.58
C SER A 340 9.64 -30.51 -20.54
N LYS A 341 10.51 -29.58 -20.15
CA LYS A 341 11.54 -28.98 -21.03
C LYS A 341 13.00 -29.41 -20.75
N VAL A 342 13.25 -30.35 -19.86
CA VAL A 342 14.61 -30.87 -19.65
C VAL A 342 14.87 -32.02 -20.63
N LYS A 343 15.40 -31.72 -21.82
CA LYS A 343 15.94 -32.71 -22.75
C LYS A 343 17.26 -33.24 -22.23
N LYS A 344 17.34 -34.57 -22.01
CA LYS A 344 18.56 -35.29 -21.64
C LYS A 344 19.63 -35.14 -22.75
N PRO A 345 20.92 -34.95 -22.41
CA PRO A 345 21.99 -34.87 -23.41
C PRO A 345 22.27 -36.25 -24.01
N VAL A 346 22.29 -36.30 -25.33
CA VAL A 346 22.64 -37.50 -26.11
C VAL A 346 24.15 -37.70 -26.02
N ARG A 347 24.60 -38.83 -25.45
CA ARG A 347 26.00 -39.30 -25.44
C ARG A 347 26.40 -39.72 -26.84
N LYS A 348 27.26 -38.97 -27.54
CA LYS A 348 27.94 -39.42 -28.76
C LYS A 348 29.10 -40.36 -28.38
N ARG A 349 28.99 -41.61 -28.81
CA ARG A 349 30.10 -42.59 -28.77
C ARG A 349 31.20 -42.14 -29.74
N ARG A 350 32.43 -41.99 -29.24
CA ARG A 350 33.64 -41.92 -30.10
C ARG A 350 33.94 -43.28 -30.65
N LYS A 351 34.00 -43.43 -31.98
CA LYS A 351 34.62 -44.57 -32.67
C LYS A 351 36.13 -44.31 -32.70
N THR A 352 36.90 -45.21 -32.14
CA THR A 352 38.34 -45.37 -32.35
C THR A 352 38.53 -46.12 -33.68
N THR A 353 39.28 -45.54 -34.59
CA THR A 353 39.90 -46.25 -35.72
C THR A 353 41.39 -46.21 -35.57
N ALA A 354 41.98 -47.35 -35.86
CA ALA A 354 43.38 -47.68 -35.80
C ALA A 354 44.32 -46.74 -36.59
#